data_cfd5908e6b7e122d428124b0c156098c
#
_entry.id   cfd5908e6b7e122d428124b0c156098c
#
_cell.length_a   1.000
_cell.length_b   1.000
_cell.length_c   1.000
_cell.angle_alpha   90.00
_cell.angle_beta   90.00
_cell.angle_gamma   90.00
#
_symmetry.space_group_name_H-M   'P 1'
#
loop_
_entity.id
_entity.type
_entity.pdbx_description
1 polymer ?
#
loop_
_entity_poly.entity_id
_entity_poly.type
_entity_poly.pdbx_seq_one_letter_code
_entity_poly.pdbx_strand_id
1 'polypeptide(L)'
;MTSEERREARYHRRKAARENRRRRRSEALGEADQVYSFRKMFKWGKKCCNNVRWKQSTQNFERHLFSGTARRRREVLSGKWRPKPGAHFTLRERGKVRPIDAPHINDRQIHKTHTKEVLEPLYTPGMIYYNGASQRGKGLQFHYKGLKKALRKTYRESGRSGYIILMDLKQFFPSAPHAAIYERHRRLIYDPRIRAVADTVVASVPGGVGMPLGVEPSQMEMVSLPSSVDNWIACQLRAKNPAHYMDDYHMGAETKEQAEKFLQATAQRMEDMGLTVNRNKSKIVPLTKPFRFCKAKFHLTETGRIITHGCRDGMKRARRKLRFFQGEVAAGRKTVEEVARWLNDGPIAYYEQFNDHGRALKLRRVFYAMFIKGRKTEEVKPCIGS
;
A
#
# COMPACT_ATOMS: atom_id res chain seq x y z
N MET A 1 26.04 -38.64 -15.51
CA MET A 1 25.55 -37.51 -14.69
C MET A 1 24.97 -38.05 -13.38
N THR A 2 25.54 -37.68 -12.27
CA THR A 2 25.05 -37.98 -10.93
C THR A 2 23.72 -37.27 -10.66
N SER A 3 23.05 -37.62 -9.59
CA SER A 3 21.82 -36.93 -9.14
C SER A 3 22.08 -35.45 -8.81
N GLU A 4 23.26 -35.16 -8.27
CA GLU A 4 23.69 -33.80 -7.90
C GLU A 4 23.98 -32.95 -9.15
N GLU A 5 24.74 -33.45 -10.11
CA GLU A 5 24.98 -32.77 -11.40
C GLU A 5 23.68 -32.46 -12.14
N ARG A 6 22.71 -33.39 -12.14
CA ARG A 6 21.36 -33.14 -12.70
C ARG A 6 20.57 -32.05 -11.95
N ARG A 7 20.72 -31.98 -10.63
CA ARG A 7 20.08 -30.96 -9.82
C ARG A 7 20.69 -29.58 -10.10
N GLU A 8 22.02 -29.51 -10.20
CA GLU A 8 22.75 -28.28 -10.50
C GLU A 8 22.45 -27.78 -11.92
N ALA A 9 22.50 -28.63 -12.91
CA ALA A 9 22.13 -28.30 -14.28
C ALA A 9 20.68 -27.80 -14.39
N ARG A 10 19.74 -28.37 -13.64
CA ARG A 10 18.36 -27.88 -13.55
C ARG A 10 18.28 -26.52 -12.90
N TYR A 11 19.08 -26.27 -11.87
CA TYR A 11 19.14 -24.96 -11.21
C TYR A 11 19.65 -23.89 -12.18
N HIS A 12 20.76 -24.12 -12.87
CA HIS A 12 21.33 -23.18 -13.83
C HIS A 12 20.38 -22.88 -15.00
N ARG A 13 19.74 -23.89 -15.59
CA ARG A 13 18.73 -23.70 -16.64
C ARG A 13 17.54 -22.83 -16.14
N ARG A 14 17.04 -23.09 -14.95
CA ARG A 14 15.95 -22.28 -14.35
C ARG A 14 16.39 -20.85 -14.04
N LYS A 15 17.65 -20.67 -13.60
CA LYS A 15 18.24 -19.34 -13.35
C LYS A 15 18.31 -18.54 -14.65
N ALA A 16 18.91 -19.11 -15.69
CA ALA A 16 19.01 -18.49 -17.01
C ALA A 16 17.63 -18.16 -17.61
N ALA A 17 16.68 -19.10 -17.53
CA ALA A 17 15.32 -18.85 -18.00
C ALA A 17 14.60 -17.71 -17.25
N ARG A 18 14.85 -17.53 -15.95
CA ARG A 18 14.32 -16.38 -15.18
C ARG A 18 14.97 -15.07 -15.62
N GLU A 19 16.28 -15.08 -15.87
CA GLU A 19 17.03 -13.91 -16.31
C GLU A 19 16.58 -13.48 -17.72
N ASN A 20 16.47 -14.41 -18.65
CA ASN A 20 15.97 -14.15 -20.00
C ASN A 20 14.54 -13.57 -19.97
N ARG A 21 13.66 -14.07 -19.10
CA ARG A 21 12.32 -13.47 -18.95
C ARG A 21 12.35 -12.04 -18.41
N ARG A 22 13.27 -11.71 -17.50
CA ARG A 22 13.44 -10.34 -16.99
C ARG A 22 13.94 -9.41 -18.09
N ARG A 23 14.98 -9.86 -18.83
CA ARG A 23 15.54 -9.13 -19.97
C ARG A 23 14.46 -8.81 -21.00
N ARG A 24 13.74 -9.82 -21.49
CA ARG A 24 12.63 -9.63 -22.44
C ARG A 24 11.56 -8.65 -21.94
N ARG A 25 11.24 -8.64 -20.66
CA ARG A 25 10.30 -7.68 -20.11
C ARG A 25 10.87 -6.25 -20.10
N SER A 26 12.15 -6.09 -19.79
CA SER A 26 12.79 -4.77 -19.84
C SER A 26 12.88 -4.26 -21.28
N GLU A 27 13.28 -5.11 -22.22
CA GLU A 27 13.33 -4.80 -23.65
C GLU A 27 11.94 -4.45 -24.21
N ALA A 28 10.88 -5.13 -23.76
CA ALA A 28 9.51 -4.85 -24.16
C ALA A 28 8.97 -3.48 -23.71
N LEU A 29 9.63 -2.80 -22.78
CA LEU A 29 9.30 -1.39 -22.44
C LEU A 29 9.69 -0.44 -23.58
N GLY A 30 10.67 -0.86 -24.40
CA GLY A 30 11.36 -0.03 -25.37
C GLY A 30 12.44 0.84 -24.72
N GLU A 31 13.04 1.70 -25.51
CA GLU A 31 14.06 2.65 -25.07
C GLU A 31 13.48 3.80 -24.23
N ALA A 32 14.35 4.54 -23.57
CA ALA A 32 13.97 5.68 -22.74
C ALA A 32 13.07 6.69 -23.48
N ASP A 33 13.30 6.92 -24.76
CA ASP A 33 12.50 7.79 -25.62
C ASP A 33 11.03 7.33 -25.77
N GLN A 34 10.80 6.04 -25.80
CA GLN A 34 9.48 5.41 -25.88
C GLN A 34 8.78 5.38 -24.53
N VAL A 35 9.53 5.08 -23.47
CA VAL A 35 9.03 5.08 -22.08
C VAL A 35 8.61 6.49 -21.67
N TYR A 36 9.48 7.49 -21.89
CA TYR A 36 9.21 8.89 -21.58
C TYR A 36 8.73 9.67 -22.81
N SER A 37 7.96 9.02 -23.70
CA SER A 37 7.35 9.74 -24.84
C SER A 37 6.45 10.87 -24.33
N PHE A 38 6.37 11.94 -25.12
CA PHE A 38 5.54 13.11 -24.77
C PHE A 38 4.10 12.68 -24.42
N ARG A 39 3.49 11.81 -25.24
CA ARG A 39 2.12 11.31 -25.04
C ARG A 39 1.93 10.63 -23.68
N LYS A 40 2.85 9.75 -23.29
CA LYS A 40 2.79 9.05 -21.99
C LYS A 40 2.97 10.03 -20.83
N MET A 41 4.01 10.87 -20.88
CA MET A 41 4.25 11.87 -19.84
C MET A 41 3.09 12.86 -19.71
N PHE A 42 2.54 13.35 -20.80
CA PHE A 42 1.39 14.25 -20.80
C PHE A 42 0.15 13.59 -20.18
N LYS A 43 -0.15 12.34 -20.57
CA LYS A 43 -1.24 11.52 -19.98
C LYS A 43 -1.10 11.42 -18.46
N TRP A 44 0.07 11.09 -17.96
CA TRP A 44 0.29 10.93 -16.53
C TRP A 44 0.36 12.28 -15.80
N GLY A 45 0.80 13.33 -16.45
CA GLY A 45 0.72 14.71 -15.97
C GLY A 45 -0.71 15.15 -15.69
N LYS A 46 -1.64 14.92 -16.63
CA LYS A 46 -3.08 15.15 -16.39
C LYS A 46 -3.60 14.40 -15.18
N LYS A 47 -3.17 13.13 -14.98
CA LYS A 47 -3.57 12.33 -13.82
C LYS A 47 -3.02 12.87 -12.50
N CYS A 48 -1.90 13.60 -12.50
CA CYS A 48 -1.37 14.24 -11.30
C CYS A 48 -2.24 15.38 -10.77
N CYS A 49 -3.08 15.97 -11.62
CA CYS A 49 -4.00 17.05 -11.25
C CYS A 49 -5.28 16.56 -10.55
N ASN A 50 -5.59 15.26 -10.63
CA ASN A 50 -6.81 14.71 -10.06
C ASN A 50 -6.88 14.92 -8.54
N ASN A 51 -8.03 15.36 -8.05
CA ASN A 51 -8.34 15.61 -6.62
C ASN A 51 -7.51 16.73 -5.97
N VAL A 52 -6.71 17.49 -6.75
CA VAL A 52 -5.87 18.59 -6.22
C VAL A 52 -5.92 19.86 -7.06
N ARG A 53 -6.89 19.97 -8.02
CA ARG A 53 -7.06 21.15 -8.89
C ARG A 53 -7.41 22.44 -8.15
N TRP A 54 -7.87 22.33 -6.91
CA TRP A 54 -8.10 23.46 -6.04
C TRP A 54 -6.81 24.17 -5.58
N LYS A 55 -5.64 23.53 -5.74
CA LYS A 55 -4.34 24.11 -5.36
C LYS A 55 -3.80 24.99 -6.50
N GLN A 56 -3.39 26.21 -6.17
CA GLN A 56 -2.77 27.15 -7.12
C GLN A 56 -1.58 26.53 -7.88
N SER A 57 -0.72 25.76 -7.17
CA SER A 57 0.41 25.07 -7.80
C SER A 57 -0.02 24.05 -8.85
N THR A 58 -1.16 23.38 -8.65
CA THR A 58 -1.71 22.45 -9.62
C THR A 58 -2.32 23.16 -10.81
N GLN A 59 -3.00 24.29 -10.60
CA GLN A 59 -3.57 25.10 -11.68
C GLN A 59 -2.45 25.68 -12.58
N ASN A 60 -1.39 26.20 -11.98
CA ASN A 60 -0.22 26.66 -12.71
C ASN A 60 0.47 25.52 -13.48
N PHE A 61 0.59 24.33 -12.89
CA PHE A 61 1.12 23.14 -13.56
C PHE A 61 0.24 22.74 -14.76
N GLU A 62 -1.09 22.72 -14.59
CA GLU A 62 -2.05 22.33 -15.64
C GLU A 62 -2.06 23.33 -16.79
N ARG A 63 -1.98 24.65 -16.51
CA ARG A 63 -1.86 25.73 -17.52
C ARG A 63 -0.63 25.55 -18.42
N HIS A 64 0.49 25.16 -17.84
CA HIS A 64 1.77 24.98 -18.55
C HIS A 64 2.09 23.49 -18.81
N LEU A 65 1.08 22.62 -18.81
CA LEU A 65 1.32 21.18 -18.89
C LEU A 65 1.99 20.77 -20.20
N PHE A 66 1.61 21.37 -21.33
CA PHE A 66 2.14 21.01 -22.64
C PHE A 66 3.64 21.37 -22.75
N SER A 67 3.98 22.64 -22.64
CA SER A 67 5.37 23.13 -22.72
C SER A 67 6.25 22.55 -21.59
N GLY A 68 5.69 22.47 -20.39
CA GLY A 68 6.35 21.86 -19.25
C GLY A 68 6.64 20.35 -19.44
N THR A 69 5.77 19.61 -20.12
CA THR A 69 6.02 18.20 -20.44
C THR A 69 7.19 18.04 -21.41
N ALA A 70 7.26 18.90 -22.46
CA ALA A 70 8.37 18.90 -23.41
C ALA A 70 9.72 19.17 -22.71
N ARG A 71 9.75 20.16 -21.82
CA ARG A 71 10.95 20.49 -21.03
C ARG A 71 11.36 19.32 -20.13
N ARG A 72 10.46 18.79 -19.30
CA ARG A 72 10.76 17.67 -18.37
C ARG A 72 11.19 16.42 -19.12
N ARG A 73 10.61 16.16 -20.30
CA ARG A 73 11.06 15.06 -21.15
C ARG A 73 12.52 15.24 -21.56
N ARG A 74 12.90 16.43 -22.03
CA ARG A 74 14.32 16.73 -22.37
C ARG A 74 15.25 16.54 -21.17
N GLU A 75 14.86 17.02 -19.99
CA GLU A 75 15.63 16.87 -18.74
C GLU A 75 15.85 15.38 -18.38
N VAL A 76 14.81 14.54 -18.50
CA VAL A 76 14.90 13.11 -18.24
C VAL A 76 15.78 12.39 -19.26
N LEU A 77 15.55 12.64 -20.55
CA LEU A 77 16.31 11.95 -21.62
C LEU A 77 17.78 12.34 -21.69
N SER A 78 18.11 13.58 -21.31
CA SER A 78 19.50 14.05 -21.21
C SER A 78 20.20 13.67 -19.90
N GLY A 79 19.52 12.97 -18.96
CA GLY A 79 20.05 12.64 -17.65
C GLY A 79 20.24 13.84 -16.71
N LYS A 80 19.75 15.02 -17.09
CA LYS A 80 19.88 16.27 -16.31
C LYS A 80 18.75 16.46 -15.30
N TRP A 81 17.71 15.62 -15.31
CA TRP A 81 16.65 15.73 -14.33
C TRP A 81 17.16 15.49 -12.92
N ARG A 82 16.83 16.42 -12.03
CA ARG A 82 17.00 16.29 -10.57
C ARG A 82 15.70 16.67 -9.90
N PRO A 83 15.29 15.95 -8.83
CA PRO A 83 14.10 16.29 -8.06
C PRO A 83 14.19 17.72 -7.52
N LYS A 84 13.11 18.47 -7.67
CA LYS A 84 12.98 19.80 -7.07
C LYS A 84 12.71 19.67 -5.57
N PRO A 85 13.07 20.68 -4.76
CA PRO A 85 12.65 20.71 -3.37
C PRO A 85 11.14 20.51 -3.25
N GLY A 86 10.75 19.49 -2.49
CA GLY A 86 9.37 19.18 -2.16
C GLY A 86 8.91 19.88 -0.88
N ALA A 87 7.65 19.68 -0.50
CA ALA A 87 7.16 20.10 0.79
C ALA A 87 7.37 18.98 1.83
N HIS A 88 8.11 19.30 2.88
CA HIS A 88 8.31 18.41 4.01
C HIS A 88 7.33 18.78 5.11
N PHE A 89 6.55 17.83 5.59
CA PHE A 89 5.65 18.05 6.71
C PHE A 89 5.43 16.78 7.52
N THR A 90 5.02 16.98 8.76
CA THR A 90 4.75 15.88 9.67
C THR A 90 3.26 15.54 9.69
N LEU A 91 2.93 14.31 9.27
CA LEU A 91 1.58 13.78 9.40
C LEU A 91 1.41 13.06 10.73
N ARG A 92 0.51 13.56 11.57
CA ARG A 92 0.09 12.88 12.81
C ARG A 92 -1.17 12.04 12.53
N GLU A 93 -1.02 10.74 12.42
CA GLU A 93 -2.14 9.82 12.20
C GLU A 93 -2.18 8.74 13.29
N ARG A 94 -3.26 8.70 14.07
CA ARG A 94 -3.52 7.66 15.07
C ARG A 94 -2.40 7.46 16.09
N GLY A 95 -1.83 8.56 16.58
CA GLY A 95 -0.72 8.56 17.52
C GLY A 95 0.64 8.25 16.91
N LYS A 96 0.71 8.01 15.60
CA LYS A 96 1.97 7.88 14.88
C LYS A 96 2.32 9.20 14.21
N VAL A 97 3.58 9.58 14.33
CA VAL A 97 4.19 10.73 13.68
C VAL A 97 4.96 10.21 12.47
N ARG A 98 4.66 10.74 11.27
CA ARG A 98 5.33 10.35 10.04
C ARG A 98 5.85 11.59 9.32
N PRO A 99 7.14 11.68 9.03
CA PRO A 99 7.64 12.67 8.08
C PRO A 99 7.14 12.30 6.69
N ILE A 100 6.62 13.26 5.97
CA ILE A 100 6.11 13.09 4.60
C ILE A 100 6.89 14.02 3.67
N ASP A 101 7.42 13.43 2.62
CA ASP A 101 8.09 14.13 1.54
C ASP A 101 7.11 14.24 0.36
N ALA A 102 6.42 15.38 0.27
CA ALA A 102 5.52 15.62 -0.87
C ALA A 102 6.31 16.20 -2.03
N PRO A 103 6.54 15.44 -3.11
CA PRO A 103 7.34 15.90 -4.23
C PRO A 103 6.65 17.06 -4.96
N HIS A 104 7.45 17.95 -5.52
CA HIS A 104 6.94 19.02 -6.38
C HIS A 104 6.10 18.43 -7.52
N ILE A 105 5.02 19.12 -7.95
CA ILE A 105 4.08 18.57 -8.93
C ILE A 105 4.74 18.22 -10.28
N ASN A 106 5.80 18.93 -10.65
CA ASN A 106 6.58 18.62 -11.85
C ASN A 106 7.23 17.23 -11.75
N ASP A 107 7.80 16.91 -10.58
CA ASP A 107 8.46 15.63 -10.35
C ASP A 107 7.43 14.51 -10.19
N ARG A 108 6.25 14.82 -9.63
CA ARG A 108 5.13 13.85 -9.60
C ARG A 108 4.74 13.34 -10.99
N GLN A 109 4.87 14.16 -12.04
CA GLN A 109 4.65 13.70 -13.41
C GLN A 109 5.69 12.66 -13.84
N ILE A 110 6.96 12.92 -13.57
CA ILE A 110 8.06 11.99 -13.88
C ILE A 110 7.92 10.72 -13.05
N HIS A 111 7.72 10.84 -11.74
CA HIS A 111 7.50 9.73 -10.82
C HIS A 111 6.34 8.85 -11.26
N LYS A 112 5.20 9.45 -11.59
CA LYS A 112 4.03 8.71 -12.04
C LYS A 112 4.27 8.02 -13.37
N THR A 113 4.91 8.68 -14.33
CA THR A 113 5.29 8.07 -15.61
C THR A 113 6.21 6.88 -15.38
N HIS A 114 7.27 7.06 -14.61
CA HIS A 114 8.22 6.00 -14.29
C HIS A 114 7.55 4.81 -13.57
N THR A 115 6.73 5.08 -12.56
CA THR A 115 6.01 4.01 -11.85
C THR A 115 5.11 3.21 -12.79
N LYS A 116 4.33 3.89 -13.64
CA LYS A 116 3.33 3.24 -14.49
C LYS A 116 3.91 2.55 -15.72
N GLU A 117 4.92 3.15 -16.33
CA GLU A 117 5.50 2.67 -17.58
C GLU A 117 6.72 1.76 -17.36
N VAL A 118 7.33 1.78 -16.15
CA VAL A 118 8.54 0.99 -15.84
C VAL A 118 8.35 0.06 -14.64
N LEU A 119 8.13 0.63 -13.44
CA LEU A 119 8.16 -0.18 -12.22
C LEU A 119 7.01 -1.19 -12.15
N GLU A 120 5.78 -0.78 -12.45
CA GLU A 120 4.63 -1.71 -12.42
C GLU A 120 4.82 -2.89 -13.39
N PRO A 121 5.16 -2.69 -14.70
CA PRO A 121 5.39 -3.80 -15.61
C PRO A 121 6.53 -4.74 -15.23
N LEU A 122 7.61 -4.20 -14.67
CA LEU A 122 8.80 -5.00 -14.34
C LEU A 122 8.69 -5.70 -12.99
N TYR A 123 8.06 -5.08 -11.99
CA TYR A 123 8.08 -5.55 -10.60
C TYR A 123 6.89 -6.44 -10.26
N THR A 124 5.69 -6.10 -10.75
CA THR A 124 4.46 -6.86 -10.47
C THR A 124 4.56 -8.36 -10.79
N PRO A 125 5.18 -8.78 -11.92
CA PRO A 125 5.28 -10.20 -12.23
C PRO A 125 6.17 -11.02 -11.28
N GLY A 126 7.01 -10.36 -10.48
CA GLY A 126 7.86 -10.99 -9.46
C GLY A 126 7.21 -11.11 -8.08
N MET A 127 6.08 -10.46 -7.86
CA MET A 127 5.39 -10.44 -6.58
C MET A 127 4.51 -11.67 -6.40
N ILE A 128 4.32 -12.11 -5.15
CA ILE A 128 3.32 -13.13 -4.84
C ILE A 128 1.91 -12.60 -5.13
N TYR A 129 0.99 -13.54 -5.44
CA TYR A 129 -0.38 -13.17 -5.83
C TYR A 129 -1.09 -12.29 -4.80
N TYR A 130 -0.98 -12.64 -3.51
CA TYR A 130 -1.62 -11.90 -2.41
C TYR A 130 -0.76 -10.77 -1.83
N ASN A 131 0.17 -10.21 -2.58
CA ASN A 131 0.69 -8.88 -2.31
C ASN A 131 -0.39 -7.86 -2.69
N GLY A 132 -1.02 -7.24 -1.69
CA GLY A 132 -2.25 -6.46 -1.87
C GLY A 132 -2.05 -4.96 -1.99
N ALA A 133 -0.85 -4.43 -1.77
CA ALA A 133 -0.61 -2.99 -1.71
C ALA A 133 -0.14 -2.41 -3.06
N SER A 134 -0.50 -1.15 -3.31
CA SER A 134 0.00 -0.31 -4.43
C SER A 134 -0.10 -0.94 -5.84
N GLN A 135 -0.98 -1.91 -6.05
CA GLN A 135 -1.21 -2.56 -7.34
C GLN A 135 -2.63 -2.29 -7.84
N ARG A 136 -2.76 -2.12 -9.17
CA ARG A 136 -4.07 -1.93 -9.81
C ARG A 136 -4.98 -3.15 -9.57
N GLY A 137 -6.24 -2.89 -9.23
CA GLY A 137 -7.23 -3.95 -8.95
C GLY A 137 -7.04 -4.67 -7.63
N LYS A 138 -6.00 -4.34 -6.87
CA LYS A 138 -5.75 -4.85 -5.54
C LYS A 138 -5.94 -3.75 -4.49
N GLY A 139 -5.88 -4.11 -3.23
CA GLY A 139 -6.07 -3.22 -2.10
C GLY A 139 -6.39 -4.02 -0.85
N LEU A 140 -6.82 -3.35 0.19
CA LEU A 140 -7.05 -3.97 1.49
C LEU A 140 -8.11 -5.09 1.43
N GLN A 141 -9.18 -4.91 0.63
CA GLN A 141 -10.20 -5.95 0.46
C GLN A 141 -9.66 -7.21 -0.24
N PHE A 142 -8.81 -7.02 -1.25
CA PHE A 142 -8.11 -8.13 -1.90
C PHE A 142 -7.22 -8.87 -0.90
N HIS A 143 -6.50 -8.13 -0.06
CA HIS A 143 -5.65 -8.71 0.99
C HIS A 143 -6.47 -9.49 2.03
N TYR A 144 -7.63 -8.99 2.45
CA TYR A 144 -8.55 -9.73 3.33
C TYR A 144 -9.08 -11.03 2.70
N LYS A 145 -9.30 -11.05 1.37
CA LYS A 145 -9.62 -12.31 0.67
C LYS A 145 -8.49 -13.33 0.81
N GLY A 146 -7.24 -12.88 0.68
CA GLY A 146 -6.04 -13.69 0.90
C GLY A 146 -5.98 -14.26 2.32
N LEU A 147 -6.18 -13.41 3.34
CA LEU A 147 -6.21 -13.83 4.74
C LEU A 147 -7.32 -14.86 5.01
N LYS A 148 -8.53 -14.60 4.53
CA LYS A 148 -9.64 -15.56 4.67
C LYS A 148 -9.34 -16.90 4.00
N LYS A 149 -8.60 -16.88 2.86
CA LYS A 149 -8.16 -18.11 2.19
C LYS A 149 -7.10 -18.86 3.02
N ALA A 150 -6.16 -18.14 3.63
CA ALA A 150 -5.18 -18.73 4.53
C ALA A 150 -5.86 -19.40 5.73
N LEU A 151 -6.79 -18.71 6.38
CA LEU A 151 -7.56 -19.26 7.51
C LEU A 151 -8.35 -20.52 7.13
N ARG A 152 -9.06 -20.50 5.99
CA ARG A 152 -9.82 -21.69 5.52
C ARG A 152 -8.91 -22.85 5.17
N LYS A 153 -7.74 -22.58 4.58
CA LYS A 153 -6.79 -23.64 4.23
C LYS A 153 -6.20 -24.26 5.49
N THR A 154 -5.76 -23.45 6.45
CA THR A 154 -5.24 -23.92 7.72
C THR A 154 -6.32 -24.72 8.50
N TYR A 155 -7.56 -24.21 8.54
CA TYR A 155 -8.68 -24.91 9.20
C TYR A 155 -8.98 -26.26 8.57
N ARG A 156 -8.95 -26.40 7.25
CA ARG A 156 -9.21 -27.68 6.58
C ARG A 156 -8.15 -28.74 6.88
N GLU A 157 -6.90 -28.30 7.11
CA GLU A 157 -5.78 -29.21 7.34
C GLU A 157 -5.56 -29.53 8.83
N SER A 158 -5.89 -28.59 9.72
CA SER A 158 -5.56 -28.69 11.16
C SER A 158 -6.74 -28.32 12.08
N GLY A 159 -7.93 -28.16 11.53
CA GLY A 159 -9.07 -27.70 12.33
C GLY A 159 -8.78 -26.35 13.03
N ARG A 160 -9.28 -26.19 14.26
CA ARG A 160 -9.00 -25.01 15.09
C ARG A 160 -7.69 -25.10 15.85
N SER A 161 -6.97 -26.23 15.80
CA SER A 161 -5.63 -26.39 16.41
C SER A 161 -4.53 -25.66 15.60
N GLY A 162 -4.81 -25.29 14.34
CA GLY A 162 -3.89 -24.52 13.51
C GLY A 162 -3.66 -23.08 13.98
N TYR A 163 -2.68 -22.44 13.39
CA TYR A 163 -2.20 -21.11 13.78
C TYR A 163 -2.17 -20.14 12.59
N ILE A 164 -2.33 -18.85 12.88
CA ILE A 164 -2.02 -17.76 11.96
C ILE A 164 -0.86 -16.93 12.50
N ILE A 165 0.15 -16.75 11.69
CA ILE A 165 1.28 -15.86 11.95
C ILE A 165 0.94 -14.49 11.42
N LEU A 166 1.07 -13.47 12.23
CA LEU A 166 0.97 -12.06 11.87
C LEU A 166 2.33 -11.44 12.13
N MET A 167 2.96 -10.87 11.11
CA MET A 167 4.31 -10.32 11.19
C MET A 167 4.28 -8.87 10.67
N ASP A 168 5.00 -7.97 11.37
CA ASP A 168 5.13 -6.55 11.07
C ASP A 168 6.62 -6.23 10.85
N LEU A 169 6.94 -5.45 9.82
CA LEU A 169 8.30 -4.95 9.61
C LEU A 169 8.50 -3.63 10.34
N LYS A 170 9.65 -3.49 11.00
CA LYS A 170 9.99 -2.29 11.77
C LYS A 170 10.49 -1.19 10.83
N GLN A 171 9.90 0.00 10.92
CA GLN A 171 10.35 1.17 10.15
C GLN A 171 10.57 0.88 8.66
N PHE A 172 9.64 0.17 8.02
CA PHE A 172 9.80 -0.43 6.70
C PHE A 172 10.37 0.54 5.64
N PHE A 173 9.84 1.76 5.50
CA PHE A 173 10.37 2.77 4.60
C PHE A 173 11.69 3.40 5.09
N PRO A 174 11.81 3.84 6.36
CA PRO A 174 13.05 4.45 6.85
C PRO A 174 14.25 3.51 6.89
N SER A 175 14.04 2.19 6.99
CA SER A 175 15.14 1.21 7.07
C SER A 175 15.49 0.55 5.74
N ALA A 176 14.84 0.95 4.63
CA ALA A 176 15.06 0.34 3.33
C ALA A 176 16.52 0.48 2.87
N PRO A 177 17.27 -0.61 2.66
CA PRO A 177 18.68 -0.52 2.26
C PRO A 177 18.80 -0.14 0.78
N HIS A 178 19.46 0.96 0.47
CA HIS A 178 19.67 1.43 -0.90
C HIS A 178 20.41 0.40 -1.76
N ALA A 179 21.39 -0.30 -1.20
CA ALA A 179 22.14 -1.33 -1.90
C ALA A 179 21.24 -2.43 -2.49
N ALA A 180 20.26 -2.91 -1.70
CA ALA A 180 19.31 -3.93 -2.15
C ALA A 180 18.36 -3.39 -3.25
N ILE A 181 17.98 -2.11 -3.18
CA ILE A 181 17.15 -1.46 -4.18
C ILE A 181 17.94 -1.26 -5.48
N TYR A 182 19.18 -0.74 -5.41
CA TYR A 182 20.05 -0.59 -6.58
C TYR A 182 20.38 -1.92 -7.26
N GLU A 183 20.62 -2.99 -6.50
CA GLU A 183 20.80 -4.33 -7.07
C GLU A 183 19.54 -4.76 -7.82
N ARG A 184 18.36 -4.49 -7.26
CA ARG A 184 17.10 -4.78 -7.91
C ARG A 184 16.90 -3.98 -9.20
N HIS A 185 17.27 -2.69 -9.22
CA HIS A 185 17.27 -1.87 -10.42
C HIS A 185 18.15 -2.49 -11.52
N ARG A 186 19.38 -2.84 -11.19
CA ARG A 186 20.32 -3.50 -12.15
C ARG A 186 19.74 -4.82 -12.70
N ARG A 187 19.02 -5.58 -11.88
CA ARG A 187 18.43 -6.86 -12.29
C ARG A 187 17.18 -6.75 -13.14
N LEU A 188 16.46 -5.65 -13.07
CA LEU A 188 15.14 -5.53 -13.69
C LEU A 188 15.06 -4.44 -14.76
N ILE A 189 15.87 -3.39 -14.66
CA ILE A 189 15.86 -2.23 -15.58
C ILE A 189 17.17 -2.25 -16.36
N TYR A 190 17.15 -2.78 -17.58
CA TYR A 190 18.37 -2.97 -18.37
C TYR A 190 18.83 -1.68 -19.05
N ASP A 191 17.89 -0.82 -19.53
CA ASP A 191 18.27 0.49 -20.09
C ASP A 191 18.84 1.41 -18.99
N PRO A 192 20.11 1.87 -19.12
CA PRO A 192 20.75 2.69 -18.09
C PRO A 192 20.10 4.07 -17.92
N ARG A 193 19.52 4.64 -18.98
CA ARG A 193 18.82 5.95 -18.91
C ARG A 193 17.53 5.83 -18.11
N ILE A 194 16.78 4.73 -18.30
CA ILE A 194 15.57 4.44 -17.53
C ILE A 194 15.94 4.15 -16.07
N ARG A 195 16.99 3.37 -15.84
CA ARG A 195 17.47 3.03 -14.50
C ARG A 195 17.94 4.26 -13.72
N ALA A 196 18.61 5.21 -14.38
CA ALA A 196 19.06 6.44 -13.75
C ALA A 196 17.93 7.26 -13.10
N VAL A 197 16.72 7.20 -13.66
CA VAL A 197 15.53 7.85 -13.06
C VAL A 197 15.14 7.17 -11.74
N ALA A 198 15.13 5.84 -11.70
CA ALA A 198 14.86 5.08 -10.47
C ALA A 198 15.94 5.35 -9.40
N ASP A 199 17.22 5.30 -9.80
CA ASP A 199 18.36 5.53 -8.93
C ASP A 199 18.36 6.95 -8.33
N THR A 200 17.93 7.96 -9.12
CA THR A 200 17.80 9.36 -8.66
C THR A 200 16.74 9.49 -7.54
N VAL A 201 15.65 8.72 -7.60
CA VAL A 201 14.65 8.73 -6.51
C VAL A 201 15.21 8.14 -5.23
N VAL A 202 15.99 7.07 -5.30
CA VAL A 202 16.64 6.46 -4.13
C VAL A 202 17.71 7.41 -3.56
N ALA A 203 18.54 7.99 -4.42
CA ALA A 203 19.61 8.93 -4.03
C ALA A 203 19.07 10.23 -3.40
N SER A 204 17.78 10.54 -3.52
CA SER A 204 17.17 11.71 -2.88
C SER A 204 17.13 11.63 -1.34
N VAL A 205 17.33 10.43 -0.77
CA VAL A 205 17.48 10.22 0.67
C VAL A 205 18.95 9.93 0.98
N PRO A 206 19.64 10.77 1.78
CA PRO A 206 21.04 10.56 2.12
C PRO A 206 21.21 9.39 3.12
N GLY A 207 22.46 8.91 3.28
CA GLY A 207 22.83 7.95 4.31
C GLY A 207 22.72 6.47 3.92
N GLY A 208 22.40 6.16 2.66
CA GLY A 208 22.42 4.77 2.16
C GLY A 208 21.25 3.89 2.61
N VAL A 209 20.32 4.44 3.39
CA VAL A 209 19.11 3.77 3.87
C VAL A 209 17.90 4.70 3.83
N GLY A 210 16.74 4.12 3.65
CA GLY A 210 15.48 4.84 3.68
C GLY A 210 14.91 5.16 2.30
N MET A 211 13.58 5.23 2.24
CA MET A 211 12.84 5.65 1.05
C MET A 211 11.86 6.75 1.42
N PRO A 212 11.71 7.79 0.57
CA PRO A 212 10.87 8.93 0.89
C PRO A 212 9.38 8.54 0.95
N LEU A 213 8.72 8.90 2.04
CA LEU A 213 7.29 8.69 2.22
C LEU A 213 6.49 9.77 1.49
N GLY A 214 5.59 9.37 0.60
CA GLY A 214 4.77 10.27 -0.21
C GLY A 214 5.16 10.30 -1.68
N VAL A 215 6.24 9.65 -2.05
CA VAL A 215 6.72 9.48 -3.43
C VAL A 215 6.18 8.18 -4.03
N GLU A 216 5.55 8.25 -5.21
CA GLU A 216 4.88 7.08 -5.83
C GLU A 216 5.85 5.95 -6.21
N PRO A 217 7.04 6.19 -6.81
CA PRO A 217 8.04 5.15 -7.02
C PRO A 217 8.43 4.42 -5.74
N SER A 218 8.66 5.14 -4.64
CA SER A 218 9.06 4.54 -3.37
C SER A 218 8.06 3.50 -2.87
N GLN A 219 6.75 3.72 -3.08
CA GLN A 219 5.73 2.74 -2.71
C GLN A 219 5.87 1.45 -3.52
N MET A 220 6.14 1.56 -4.82
CA MET A 220 6.29 0.40 -5.69
C MET A 220 7.59 -0.36 -5.40
N GLU A 221 8.68 0.37 -5.14
CA GLU A 221 9.95 -0.21 -4.69
C GLU A 221 9.75 -1.02 -3.41
N MET A 222 9.19 -0.40 -2.37
CA MET A 222 9.03 -1.03 -1.07
C MET A 222 8.10 -2.25 -1.11
N VAL A 223 6.95 -2.14 -1.77
CA VAL A 223 6.01 -3.27 -1.91
C VAL A 223 6.64 -4.46 -2.64
N SER A 224 7.59 -4.20 -3.52
CA SER A 224 8.24 -5.23 -4.31
C SER A 224 9.57 -5.72 -3.73
N LEU A 225 10.21 -4.96 -2.85
CA LEU A 225 11.53 -5.26 -2.29
C LEU A 225 11.60 -6.68 -1.68
N PRO A 226 10.66 -7.12 -0.82
CA PRO A 226 10.72 -8.43 -0.18
C PRO A 226 10.24 -9.59 -1.07
N SER A 227 10.01 -9.38 -2.37
CA SER A 227 9.45 -10.43 -3.26
C SER A 227 10.27 -11.72 -3.33
N SER A 228 11.58 -11.67 -3.09
CA SER A 228 12.41 -12.88 -3.03
C SER A 228 12.08 -13.72 -1.81
N VAL A 229 11.88 -13.08 -0.66
CA VAL A 229 11.47 -13.72 0.59
C VAL A 229 10.03 -14.22 0.49
N ASP A 230 9.11 -13.41 -0.07
CA ASP A 230 7.72 -13.82 -0.31
C ASP A 230 7.62 -15.11 -1.12
N ASN A 231 8.37 -15.17 -2.23
CA ASN A 231 8.39 -16.36 -3.08
C ASN A 231 9.04 -17.55 -2.38
N TRP A 232 10.06 -17.32 -1.54
CA TRP A 232 10.66 -18.37 -0.73
C TRP A 232 9.67 -18.90 0.33
N ILE A 233 8.94 -18.02 1.03
CA ILE A 233 7.88 -18.41 1.98
C ILE A 233 6.83 -19.28 1.29
N ALA A 234 6.42 -18.89 0.07
CA ALA A 234 5.39 -19.62 -0.68
C ALA A 234 5.88 -20.97 -1.23
N CYS A 235 7.11 -21.02 -1.77
CA CYS A 235 7.58 -22.15 -2.55
C CYS A 235 8.46 -23.13 -1.77
N GLN A 236 9.29 -22.65 -0.83
CA GLN A 236 10.22 -23.48 -0.08
C GLN A 236 9.74 -23.74 1.34
N LEU A 237 9.37 -22.68 2.06
CA LEU A 237 8.79 -22.83 3.40
C LEU A 237 7.40 -23.48 3.34
N ARG A 238 6.70 -23.34 2.20
CA ARG A 238 5.36 -23.87 1.95
C ARG A 238 4.32 -23.43 2.98
N ALA A 239 4.51 -22.23 3.52
CA ALA A 239 3.54 -21.66 4.45
C ALA A 239 2.14 -21.54 3.80
N LYS A 240 1.09 -21.69 4.62
CA LYS A 240 -0.28 -21.68 4.10
C LYS A 240 -0.69 -20.27 3.64
N ASN A 241 -0.78 -20.12 2.32
CA ASN A 241 -1.26 -18.92 1.64
C ASN A 241 -0.64 -17.60 2.17
N PRO A 242 0.71 -17.46 2.09
CA PRO A 242 1.38 -16.27 2.57
C PRO A 242 0.95 -15.04 1.77
N ALA A 243 0.87 -13.91 2.46
CA ALA A 243 0.55 -12.64 1.84
C ALA A 243 1.11 -11.47 2.65
N HIS A 244 1.29 -10.33 2.00
CA HIS A 244 1.59 -9.10 2.71
C HIS A 244 0.83 -7.87 2.17
N TYR A 245 0.71 -6.87 3.01
CA TYR A 245 0.17 -5.55 2.69
C TYR A 245 1.09 -4.48 3.27
N MET A 246 1.99 -3.94 2.48
CA MET A 246 3.11 -3.10 2.92
C MET A 246 4.00 -3.83 3.94
N ASP A 247 4.02 -3.34 5.19
CA ASP A 247 4.77 -3.89 6.32
C ASP A 247 4.06 -5.03 7.08
N ASP A 248 2.77 -5.26 6.80
CA ASP A 248 1.95 -6.27 7.48
C ASP A 248 1.91 -7.60 6.72
N TYR A 249 2.40 -8.68 7.30
CA TYR A 249 2.41 -10.05 6.74
C TYR A 249 1.44 -10.98 7.46
N HIS A 250 0.94 -11.97 6.72
CA HIS A 250 0.30 -13.13 7.33
C HIS A 250 0.63 -14.43 6.60
N MET A 251 0.65 -15.54 7.34
CA MET A 251 0.74 -16.89 6.82
C MET A 251 0.18 -17.89 7.82
N GLY A 252 -0.37 -19.01 7.34
CA GLY A 252 -0.92 -20.08 8.19
C GLY A 252 0.11 -21.17 8.46
N ALA A 253 -0.02 -21.82 9.63
CA ALA A 253 0.74 -22.99 10.04
C ALA A 253 -0.16 -24.00 10.75
N GLU A 254 0.23 -25.26 10.75
CA GLU A 254 -0.55 -26.36 11.34
C GLU A 254 -0.35 -26.49 12.84
N THR A 255 0.89 -26.32 13.29
CA THR A 255 1.27 -26.40 14.70
C THR A 255 1.95 -25.12 15.17
N LYS A 256 2.09 -24.97 16.48
CA LYS A 256 2.77 -23.84 17.10
C LYS A 256 4.26 -23.84 16.77
N GLU A 257 4.90 -24.99 16.85
CA GLU A 257 6.32 -25.21 16.55
C GLU A 257 6.62 -24.87 15.08
N GLN A 258 5.73 -25.26 14.16
CA GLN A 258 5.84 -24.91 12.76
C GLN A 258 5.71 -23.39 12.55
N ALA A 259 4.77 -22.75 13.26
CA ALA A 259 4.59 -21.31 13.21
C ALA A 259 5.82 -20.54 13.71
N GLU A 260 6.43 -20.99 14.81
CA GLU A 260 7.65 -20.42 15.37
C GLU A 260 8.83 -20.56 14.39
N LYS A 261 9.03 -21.74 13.80
CA LYS A 261 10.04 -21.97 12.75
C LYS A 261 9.82 -21.07 11.54
N PHE A 262 8.58 -20.91 11.09
CA PHE A 262 8.26 -20.05 9.94
C PHE A 262 8.56 -18.57 10.23
N LEU A 263 8.17 -18.09 11.41
CA LEU A 263 8.44 -16.72 11.82
C LEU A 263 9.94 -16.46 11.94
N GLN A 264 10.68 -17.34 12.60
CA GLN A 264 12.12 -17.21 12.78
C GLN A 264 12.88 -17.25 11.45
N ALA A 265 12.60 -18.23 10.58
CA ALA A 265 13.26 -18.36 9.30
C ALA A 265 12.92 -17.19 8.34
N THR A 266 11.70 -16.66 8.44
CA THR A 266 11.31 -15.47 7.68
C THR A 266 12.02 -14.23 8.21
N ALA A 267 12.11 -14.06 9.52
CA ALA A 267 12.80 -12.94 10.14
C ALA A 267 14.27 -12.91 9.72
N GLN A 268 14.97 -14.05 9.79
CA GLN A 268 16.37 -14.13 9.36
C GLN A 268 16.55 -13.70 7.91
N ARG A 269 15.69 -14.18 6.99
CA ARG A 269 15.80 -13.79 5.58
C ARG A 269 15.46 -12.31 5.31
N MET A 270 14.60 -11.71 6.13
CA MET A 270 14.35 -10.26 6.07
C MET A 270 15.59 -9.49 6.58
N GLU A 271 16.21 -9.96 7.65
CA GLU A 271 17.44 -9.38 8.21
C GLU A 271 18.61 -9.48 7.22
N ASP A 272 18.76 -10.62 6.52
CA ASP A 272 19.75 -10.80 5.43
C ASP A 272 19.56 -9.79 4.27
N MET A 273 18.35 -9.25 4.12
CA MET A 273 18.03 -8.18 3.16
C MET A 273 18.17 -6.76 3.74
N GLY A 274 18.54 -6.63 5.01
CA GLY A 274 18.58 -5.37 5.74
C GLY A 274 17.22 -4.87 6.23
N LEU A 275 16.19 -5.73 6.25
CA LEU A 275 14.85 -5.41 6.78
C LEU A 275 14.68 -6.06 8.16
N THR A 276 14.14 -5.32 9.11
CA THR A 276 13.98 -5.82 10.49
C THR A 276 12.53 -6.19 10.78
N VAL A 277 12.31 -7.40 11.31
CA VAL A 277 11.00 -7.83 11.81
C VAL A 277 10.72 -7.20 13.18
N ASN A 278 9.57 -6.64 13.35
CA ASN A 278 9.11 -6.08 14.62
C ASN A 278 8.59 -7.20 15.54
N ARG A 279 9.47 -7.79 16.33
CA ARG A 279 9.15 -8.92 17.23
C ARG A 279 8.03 -8.59 18.23
N ASN A 280 7.94 -7.34 18.70
CA ASN A 280 6.91 -6.91 19.67
C ASN A 280 5.49 -6.86 19.07
N LYS A 281 5.37 -6.66 17.76
CA LYS A 281 4.07 -6.63 17.06
C LYS A 281 3.77 -7.93 16.33
N SER A 282 4.79 -8.72 16.02
CA SER A 282 4.60 -10.02 15.39
C SER A 282 3.99 -11.01 16.39
N LYS A 283 3.03 -11.81 15.93
CA LYS A 283 2.22 -12.68 16.79
C LYS A 283 1.92 -14.00 16.10
N ILE A 284 2.02 -15.07 16.86
CA ILE A 284 1.48 -16.38 16.51
C ILE A 284 0.16 -16.54 17.27
N VAL A 285 -0.95 -16.68 16.54
CA VAL A 285 -2.29 -16.70 17.13
C VAL A 285 -2.96 -18.03 16.79
N PRO A 286 -3.40 -18.82 17.79
CA PRO A 286 -4.19 -20.02 17.53
C PRO A 286 -5.54 -19.65 16.89
N LEU A 287 -6.04 -20.46 15.97
CA LEU A 287 -7.30 -20.20 15.27
C LEU A 287 -8.53 -20.18 16.18
N THR A 288 -8.41 -20.68 17.41
CA THR A 288 -9.42 -20.57 18.47
C THR A 288 -9.63 -19.14 18.96
N LYS A 289 -8.62 -18.27 18.82
CA LYS A 289 -8.67 -16.90 19.35
C LYS A 289 -8.94 -15.87 18.22
N PRO A 290 -9.74 -14.84 18.49
CA PRO A 290 -9.90 -13.73 17.56
C PRO A 290 -8.63 -12.86 17.54
N PHE A 291 -8.30 -12.33 16.36
CA PHE A 291 -7.14 -11.45 16.17
C PHE A 291 -7.47 -10.20 15.33
N ARG A 292 -6.56 -9.23 15.38
CA ARG A 292 -6.65 -8.00 14.57
C ARG A 292 -5.58 -8.04 13.49
N PHE A 293 -5.97 -7.67 12.28
CA PHE A 293 -5.06 -7.50 11.16
C PHE A 293 -5.53 -6.37 10.23
N CYS A 294 -4.62 -5.49 9.81
CA CYS A 294 -4.92 -4.38 8.89
C CYS A 294 -6.24 -3.65 9.21
N LYS A 295 -6.45 -3.24 10.45
CA LYS A 295 -7.65 -2.49 10.94
C LYS A 295 -8.96 -3.28 10.96
N ALA A 296 -8.97 -4.59 10.75
CA ALA A 296 -10.12 -5.46 10.94
C ALA A 296 -9.88 -6.49 12.04
N LYS A 297 -10.93 -7.03 12.63
CA LYS A 297 -10.90 -8.14 13.59
C LYS A 297 -11.49 -9.38 12.92
N PHE A 298 -10.75 -10.47 13.00
CA PHE A 298 -11.13 -11.77 12.44
C PHE A 298 -11.36 -12.76 13.58
N HIS A 299 -12.36 -13.62 13.39
CA HIS A 299 -12.66 -14.72 14.29
C HIS A 299 -13.12 -15.93 13.45
N LEU A 300 -12.52 -17.07 13.70
CA LEU A 300 -12.92 -18.36 13.12
C LEU A 300 -13.81 -19.08 14.13
N THR A 301 -15.05 -19.39 13.73
CA THR A 301 -16.00 -20.16 14.54
C THR A 301 -15.62 -21.65 14.57
N GLU A 302 -16.30 -22.43 15.40
CA GLU A 302 -16.13 -23.91 15.47
C GLU A 302 -16.47 -24.59 14.16
N THR A 303 -17.44 -24.06 13.43
CA THR A 303 -17.87 -24.57 12.14
C THR A 303 -17.00 -24.11 10.98
N GLY A 304 -15.87 -23.44 11.22
CA GLY A 304 -14.99 -22.92 10.17
C GLY A 304 -15.47 -21.62 9.49
N ARG A 305 -16.58 -21.02 9.95
CA ARG A 305 -17.06 -19.74 9.44
C ARG A 305 -16.13 -18.62 9.92
N ILE A 306 -15.73 -17.72 9.00
CA ILE A 306 -14.90 -16.57 9.32
C ILE A 306 -15.77 -15.33 9.49
N ILE A 307 -15.83 -14.82 10.71
CA ILE A 307 -16.52 -13.57 11.06
C ILE A 307 -15.50 -12.44 11.00
N THR A 308 -15.86 -11.34 10.35
CA THR A 308 -14.98 -10.16 10.20
C THR A 308 -15.72 -8.93 10.72
N HIS A 309 -15.08 -8.15 11.58
CA HIS A 309 -15.64 -6.93 12.13
C HIS A 309 -14.69 -5.74 11.97
N GLY A 310 -15.23 -4.54 11.84
CA GLY A 310 -14.47 -3.32 12.01
C GLY A 310 -13.92 -3.15 13.43
N CYS A 311 -12.81 -2.44 13.59
CA CYS A 311 -12.21 -2.19 14.89
C CYS A 311 -13.01 -1.16 15.72
N ARG A 312 -13.19 -1.40 17.02
CA ARG A 312 -13.91 -0.48 17.95
C ARG A 312 -13.29 0.89 18.02
N ASP A 313 -12.00 1.01 17.83
CA ASP A 313 -11.29 2.31 17.85
C ASP A 313 -11.81 3.29 16.78
N GLY A 314 -12.34 2.76 15.67
CA GLY A 314 -13.02 3.53 14.64
C GLY A 314 -14.24 4.27 15.18
N MET A 315 -15.05 3.59 16.01
CA MET A 315 -16.23 4.19 16.65
C MET A 315 -15.86 5.36 17.57
N LYS A 316 -14.84 5.17 18.42
CA LYS A 316 -14.37 6.22 19.34
C LYS A 316 -13.90 7.46 18.57
N ARG A 317 -13.13 7.26 17.50
CA ARG A 317 -12.64 8.35 16.63
C ARG A 317 -13.78 9.05 15.89
N ALA A 318 -14.71 8.29 15.31
CA ALA A 318 -15.86 8.86 14.61
C ALA A 318 -16.71 9.72 15.55
N ARG A 319 -17.02 9.25 16.76
CA ARG A 319 -17.75 10.02 17.76
C ARG A 319 -17.02 11.30 18.19
N ARG A 320 -15.69 11.22 18.40
CA ARG A 320 -14.88 12.42 18.72
C ARG A 320 -14.92 13.43 17.57
N LYS A 321 -14.82 12.97 16.33
CA LYS A 321 -14.87 13.84 15.16
C LYS A 321 -16.27 14.45 14.95
N LEU A 322 -17.35 13.71 15.25
CA LEU A 322 -18.70 14.25 15.21
C LEU A 322 -18.88 15.38 16.24
N ARG A 323 -18.36 15.23 17.49
CA ARG A 323 -18.37 16.31 18.48
C ARG A 323 -17.61 17.55 17.98
N PHE A 324 -16.44 17.36 17.37
CA PHE A 324 -15.70 18.47 16.77
C PHE A 324 -16.52 19.14 15.65
N PHE A 325 -17.15 18.37 14.78
CA PHE A 325 -17.98 18.92 13.71
C PHE A 325 -19.24 19.64 14.23
N GLN A 326 -19.74 19.27 15.38
CA GLN A 326 -20.85 19.99 16.01
C GLN A 326 -20.46 21.44 16.31
N GLY A 327 -19.25 21.69 16.81
CA GLY A 327 -18.71 23.05 16.97
C GLY A 327 -18.46 23.75 15.62
N GLU A 328 -18.00 23.03 14.61
CA GLU A 328 -17.77 23.61 13.25
C GLU A 328 -19.11 24.04 12.59
N VAL A 329 -20.16 23.25 12.77
CA VAL A 329 -21.49 23.56 12.25
C VAL A 329 -22.11 24.75 13.03
N ALA A 330 -21.97 24.77 14.35
CA ALA A 330 -22.43 25.89 15.16
C ALA A 330 -21.73 27.22 14.80
N ALA A 331 -20.46 27.14 14.40
CA ALA A 331 -19.65 28.29 13.95
C ALA A 331 -19.82 28.62 12.44
N GLY A 332 -20.75 27.98 11.74
CA GLY A 332 -21.00 28.22 10.30
C GLY A 332 -19.90 27.77 9.35
N ARG A 333 -18.85 27.08 9.86
CA ARG A 333 -17.72 26.63 9.04
C ARG A 333 -17.97 25.32 8.29
N LYS A 334 -19.05 24.59 8.63
CA LYS A 334 -19.51 23.38 7.96
C LYS A 334 -21.02 23.27 7.92
N THR A 335 -21.54 22.58 6.90
CA THR A 335 -22.96 22.24 6.87
C THR A 335 -23.21 20.84 7.44
N VAL A 336 -24.45 20.57 7.83
CA VAL A 336 -24.84 19.24 8.33
C VAL A 336 -24.72 18.19 7.24
N GLU A 337 -25.01 18.56 5.99
CA GLU A 337 -24.88 17.71 4.80
C GLU A 337 -23.43 17.29 4.55
N GLU A 338 -22.46 18.21 4.74
CA GLU A 338 -21.03 17.89 4.65
C GLU A 338 -20.62 16.87 5.72
N VAL A 339 -21.13 17.03 6.94
CA VAL A 339 -20.86 16.08 8.04
C VAL A 339 -21.51 14.72 7.77
N ALA A 340 -22.74 14.72 7.23
CA ALA A 340 -23.45 13.49 6.86
C ALA A 340 -22.69 12.74 5.74
N ARG A 341 -22.22 13.46 4.73
CA ARG A 341 -21.39 12.89 3.63
C ARG A 341 -20.11 12.28 4.19
N TRP A 342 -19.35 13.03 5.01
CA TRP A 342 -18.15 12.51 5.65
C TRP A 342 -18.42 11.23 6.46
N LEU A 343 -19.55 11.19 7.20
CA LEU A 343 -19.91 10.04 8.01
C LEU A 343 -20.25 8.81 7.16
N ASN A 344 -21.03 9.00 6.10
CA ASN A 344 -21.45 7.91 5.20
C ASN A 344 -20.29 7.37 4.39
N ASP A 345 -19.51 8.23 3.73
CA ASP A 345 -18.42 7.83 2.82
C ASP A 345 -17.20 7.27 3.57
N GLY A 346 -17.05 7.58 4.84
CA GLY A 346 -15.94 7.16 5.68
C GLY A 346 -16.31 6.15 6.76
N PRO A 347 -16.72 6.59 7.96
CA PRO A 347 -16.94 5.69 9.09
C PRO A 347 -18.04 4.65 8.89
N ILE A 348 -19.15 4.98 8.25
CA ILE A 348 -20.26 4.04 8.02
C ILE A 348 -19.84 3.03 6.96
N ALA A 349 -19.36 3.47 5.80
CA ALA A 349 -18.87 2.60 4.73
C ALA A 349 -17.77 1.63 5.23
N TYR A 350 -16.90 2.08 6.16
CA TYR A 350 -15.92 1.20 6.78
C TYR A 350 -16.55 0.04 7.56
N TYR A 351 -17.68 0.21 8.25
CA TYR A 351 -18.34 -0.89 8.97
C TYR A 351 -19.20 -1.74 8.03
N GLU A 352 -19.88 -1.12 7.08
CA GLU A 352 -20.73 -1.81 6.10
C GLU A 352 -19.95 -2.78 5.22
N GLN A 353 -18.71 -2.47 4.85
CA GLN A 353 -17.84 -3.39 4.10
C GLN A 353 -17.59 -4.74 4.82
N PHE A 354 -17.82 -4.80 6.14
CA PHE A 354 -17.70 -6.02 6.95
C PHE A 354 -19.08 -6.60 7.34
N ASN A 355 -20.18 -6.09 6.77
CA ASN A 355 -21.55 -6.39 7.20
C ASN A 355 -21.78 -6.09 8.70
N ASP A 356 -21.06 -5.13 9.25
CA ASP A 356 -21.16 -4.71 10.65
C ASP A 356 -22.25 -3.61 10.82
N HIS A 357 -23.46 -3.95 10.37
CA HIS A 357 -24.60 -3.03 10.33
C HIS A 357 -24.93 -2.45 11.71
N GLY A 358 -24.71 -3.24 12.77
CA GLY A 358 -24.94 -2.77 14.13
C GLY A 358 -24.09 -1.56 14.53
N ARG A 359 -22.81 -1.53 14.11
CA ARG A 359 -21.93 -0.37 14.33
C ARG A 359 -22.24 0.78 13.40
N ALA A 360 -22.56 0.52 12.14
CA ALA A 360 -23.02 1.53 11.20
C ALA A 360 -24.27 2.25 11.73
N LEU A 361 -25.29 1.49 12.19
CA LEU A 361 -26.51 2.03 12.77
C LEU A 361 -26.25 2.86 14.03
N LYS A 362 -25.34 2.40 14.92
CA LYS A 362 -24.95 3.18 16.11
C LYS A 362 -24.34 4.54 15.74
N LEU A 363 -23.58 4.65 14.67
CA LEU A 363 -23.04 5.92 14.18
C LEU A 363 -24.13 6.82 13.62
N ARG A 364 -25.07 6.27 12.85
CA ARG A 364 -26.25 7.01 12.34
C ARG A 364 -27.09 7.58 13.49
N ARG A 365 -27.35 6.78 14.53
CA ARG A 365 -28.08 7.24 15.73
C ARG A 365 -27.35 8.38 16.46
N VAL A 366 -26.03 8.29 16.60
CA VAL A 366 -25.24 9.37 17.21
C VAL A 366 -25.29 10.65 16.37
N PHE A 367 -25.17 10.53 15.06
CA PHE A 367 -25.30 11.70 14.16
C PHE A 367 -26.67 12.34 14.26
N TYR A 368 -27.74 11.52 14.18
CA TYR A 368 -29.12 12.00 14.31
C TYR A 368 -29.34 12.78 15.62
N ALA A 369 -28.90 12.19 16.74
CA ALA A 369 -29.03 12.85 18.06
C ALA A 369 -28.28 14.18 18.16
N MET A 370 -27.12 14.30 17.50
CA MET A 370 -26.25 15.49 17.58
C MET A 370 -26.64 16.60 16.60
N PHE A 371 -27.17 16.27 15.43
CA PHE A 371 -27.34 17.24 14.35
C PHE A 371 -28.79 17.42 13.87
N ILE A 372 -29.70 16.48 14.19
CA ILE A 372 -31.07 16.51 13.70
C ILE A 372 -32.09 16.71 14.85
N LYS A 373 -32.02 15.88 15.93
CA LYS A 373 -33.01 15.85 16.99
C LYS A 373 -33.11 17.19 17.78
N GLY A 374 -32.10 18.07 17.76
CA GLY A 374 -32.08 19.35 18.43
C GLY A 374 -32.52 20.55 17.58
N ARG A 375 -32.70 20.39 16.31
CA ARG A 375 -33.26 21.42 15.42
C ARG A 375 -34.79 21.30 15.47
N LYS A 376 -35.42 22.08 16.37
CA LYS A 376 -36.83 22.45 16.17
C LYS A 376 -36.89 23.11 14.78
N THR A 377 -37.84 22.67 13.98
CA THR A 377 -38.24 23.29 12.72
C THR A 377 -38.36 24.79 12.96
N GLU A 378 -37.38 25.60 12.55
CA GLU A 378 -37.65 26.96 12.18
C GLU A 378 -38.58 26.90 10.96
N GLU A 379 -39.79 27.35 11.18
CA GLU A 379 -40.84 27.41 10.18
C GLU A 379 -40.32 28.04 8.89
N VAL A 380 -40.40 27.29 7.80
CA VAL A 380 -40.42 27.87 6.47
C VAL A 380 -41.65 28.77 6.41
N LYS A 381 -41.50 30.07 6.67
CA LYS A 381 -42.53 31.05 6.35
C LYS A 381 -42.76 30.96 4.85
N PRO A 382 -43.97 30.65 4.39
CA PRO A 382 -44.27 30.74 2.97
C PRO A 382 -44.14 32.20 2.56
N CYS A 383 -43.29 32.49 1.59
CA CYS A 383 -43.37 33.75 0.84
C CYS A 383 -44.69 33.76 0.08
N ILE A 384 -45.74 34.31 0.74
CA ILE A 384 -46.93 34.73 0.03
C ILE A 384 -46.58 36.06 -0.62
N GLY A 385 -46.54 36.05 -1.96
CA GLY A 385 -46.34 37.25 -2.75
C GLY A 385 -47.53 38.17 -2.61
N SER A 386 -47.26 39.43 -2.74
CA SER A 386 -48.13 40.48 -3.24
C SER A 386 -47.39 41.30 -4.30
#